data_89f8f704130f765b335a87cdb553ee99
#
_entry.id   89f8f704130f765b335a87cdb553ee99
#
_cell.length_a   1.000
_cell.length_b   1.000
_cell.length_c   1.000
_cell.angle_alpha   90.00
_cell.angle_beta   90.00
_cell.angle_gamma   90.00
#
_symmetry.space_group_name_H-M   'P 1'
#
loop_
_entity.id
_entity.type
_entity.pdbx_description
1 polymer ?
#
loop_
_entity_poly.entity_id
_entity_poly.type
_entity_poly.pdbx_seq_one_letter_code
_entity_poly.pdbx_strand_id
1 'polypeptide(L)'
;MVQGIQNMDRRGLLGALAAGGAALSAGGPAAAQSAEAPVPKAVPTAVHVYNAVALLEETIPHGTTPYGQRFRVPIIGGTFEGPDLRGRILPGGFDWQLLRPDGYLELVADYFMETDDKVLIQVTNRGLVHAPGGGGPASYVMTTPKFEAPMGKYGWLNQFIFAGTVAPGTGPKPSVGLSIFKLV
;
A
#
# COMPACT_ATOMS: atom_id res chain seq x y z
N MET A 1 8.89 29.37 -12.77
CA MET A 1 7.50 29.74 -13.11
C MET A 1 6.63 28.55 -12.74
N VAL A 2 6.05 28.58 -11.54
CA VAL A 2 5.09 27.57 -11.08
C VAL A 2 3.80 28.33 -10.82
N GLN A 3 2.89 28.27 -11.78
CA GLN A 3 1.53 28.76 -11.63
C GLN A 3 0.58 27.68 -12.11
N GLY A 4 -0.35 27.25 -11.26
CA GLY A 4 -1.53 26.51 -11.72
C GLY A 4 -1.90 25.24 -10.96
N ILE A 5 -1.86 25.23 -9.62
CA ILE A 5 -2.69 24.29 -8.86
C ILE A 5 -3.61 25.13 -7.97
N GLN A 6 -4.64 25.68 -8.57
CA GLN A 6 -5.74 26.29 -7.82
C GLN A 6 -7.01 25.48 -8.07
N ASN A 7 -7.59 25.01 -6.95
CA ASN A 7 -8.98 24.57 -6.79
C ASN A 7 -9.48 23.45 -7.71
N MET A 8 -9.11 22.21 -7.41
CA MET A 8 -9.97 21.09 -7.76
C MET A 8 -10.95 20.85 -6.59
N ASP A 9 -12.15 21.43 -6.72
CA ASP A 9 -13.26 21.17 -5.81
C ASP A 9 -13.66 19.68 -5.90
N ARG A 10 -13.75 19.01 -4.75
CA ARG A 10 -14.17 17.60 -4.65
C ARG A 10 -15.52 17.28 -5.31
N ARG A 11 -16.32 18.30 -5.62
CA ARG A 11 -17.60 18.17 -6.32
C ARG A 11 -17.45 18.01 -7.85
N GLY A 12 -16.31 18.38 -8.44
CA GLY A 12 -16.05 18.27 -9.87
C GLY A 12 -15.72 16.86 -10.36
N LEU A 13 -15.33 15.95 -9.47
CA LEU A 13 -14.92 14.60 -9.85
C LEU A 13 -16.11 13.64 -10.11
N LEU A 14 -17.33 14.03 -9.72
CA LEU A 14 -18.56 13.22 -9.88
C LEU A 14 -19.49 13.73 -10.99
N GLY A 15 -19.14 14.83 -11.68
CA GLY A 15 -20.03 15.52 -12.63
C GLY A 15 -19.85 15.21 -14.11
N ALA A 16 -18.93 14.35 -14.53
CA ALA A 16 -18.53 14.20 -15.92
C ALA A 16 -19.29 13.11 -16.74
N LEU A 17 -20.48 12.69 -16.33
CA LEU A 17 -21.25 11.63 -17.00
C LEU A 17 -22.74 11.96 -17.22
N ALA A 18 -23.13 13.19 -17.49
CA ALA A 18 -24.50 13.48 -17.92
C ALA A 18 -24.58 14.72 -18.84
N ALA A 19 -24.48 14.53 -20.13
CA ALA A 19 -24.97 15.48 -21.11
C ALA A 19 -25.61 14.74 -22.29
N GLY A 20 -26.95 14.85 -22.40
CA GLY A 20 -27.67 14.33 -23.56
C GLY A 20 -29.18 14.41 -23.42
N GLY A 21 -29.81 15.46 -23.98
CA GLY A 21 -31.14 15.41 -24.55
C GLY A 21 -32.34 15.84 -23.70
N ALA A 22 -32.76 17.10 -23.84
CA ALA A 22 -34.06 17.58 -23.42
C ALA A 22 -35.15 17.25 -24.47
N ALA A 23 -36.20 16.55 -24.05
CA ALA A 23 -37.50 16.52 -24.74
C ALA A 23 -38.58 16.75 -23.68
N LEU A 24 -39.31 17.85 -23.85
CA LEU A 24 -40.48 18.23 -23.06
C LEU A 24 -41.70 17.36 -23.42
N SER A 25 -42.20 16.58 -22.49
CA SER A 25 -43.58 16.06 -22.52
C SER A 25 -44.17 16.12 -21.11
N ALA A 26 -45.30 16.83 -21.00
CA ALA A 26 -46.07 16.98 -19.80
C ALA A 26 -46.78 15.63 -19.44
N GLY A 27 -46.56 15.12 -18.26
CA GLY A 27 -47.21 13.94 -17.73
C GLY A 27 -46.80 13.75 -16.27
N GLY A 28 -47.76 13.69 -15.37
CA GLY A 28 -47.78 13.61 -13.90
C GLY A 28 -46.58 13.09 -13.10
N PRO A 29 -46.62 13.16 -11.76
CA PRO A 29 -45.46 12.82 -10.94
C PRO A 29 -45.22 11.31 -11.00
N ALA A 30 -44.44 10.87 -11.96
CA ALA A 30 -43.84 9.56 -11.92
C ALA A 30 -42.69 9.62 -10.89
N ALA A 31 -42.81 8.88 -9.81
CA ALA A 31 -41.72 8.65 -8.87
C ALA A 31 -40.53 8.16 -9.69
N ALA A 32 -39.54 9.00 -9.82
CA ALA A 32 -38.27 8.63 -10.42
C ALA A 32 -37.63 7.58 -9.50
N GLN A 33 -37.80 6.33 -9.80
CA GLN A 33 -36.95 5.26 -9.28
C GLN A 33 -35.55 5.56 -9.85
N SER A 34 -34.69 6.09 -8.99
CA SER A 34 -33.26 6.16 -9.28
C SER A 34 -32.79 4.73 -9.52
N ALA A 35 -32.69 4.33 -10.77
CA ALA A 35 -32.00 3.09 -11.11
C ALA A 35 -30.56 3.26 -10.65
N GLU A 36 -30.21 2.65 -9.52
CA GLU A 36 -28.85 2.58 -9.02
C GLU A 36 -28.02 1.90 -10.10
N ALA A 37 -27.03 2.62 -10.63
CA ALA A 37 -26.16 2.07 -11.66
C ALA A 37 -25.49 0.80 -11.10
N PRO A 38 -25.52 -0.31 -11.84
CA PRO A 38 -24.96 -1.57 -11.33
C PRO A 38 -23.49 -1.39 -10.98
N VAL A 39 -23.16 -1.55 -9.68
CA VAL A 39 -21.76 -1.57 -9.24
C VAL A 39 -21.09 -2.79 -9.87
N PRO A 40 -19.95 -2.63 -10.57
CA PRO A 40 -19.22 -3.76 -11.13
C PRO A 40 -18.88 -4.76 -10.01
N LYS A 41 -19.32 -6.00 -10.14
CA LYS A 41 -18.98 -7.10 -9.21
C LYS A 41 -17.68 -7.81 -9.60
N ALA A 42 -16.73 -7.10 -10.21
CA ALA A 42 -15.44 -7.67 -10.53
C ALA A 42 -14.67 -7.97 -9.23
N VAL A 43 -14.25 -9.22 -9.09
CA VAL A 43 -13.38 -9.63 -7.98
C VAL A 43 -11.94 -9.37 -8.42
N PRO A 44 -11.15 -8.57 -7.68
CA PRO A 44 -9.76 -8.34 -8.02
C PRO A 44 -8.96 -9.64 -8.03
N THR A 45 -8.11 -9.81 -9.02
CA THR A 45 -7.15 -10.92 -9.10
C THR A 45 -5.79 -10.45 -8.60
N ALA A 46 -5.14 -11.25 -7.75
CA ALA A 46 -3.80 -10.98 -7.25
C ALA A 46 -2.76 -11.68 -8.14
N VAL A 47 -1.89 -10.90 -8.78
CA VAL A 47 -0.80 -11.39 -9.62
C VAL A 47 0.52 -11.17 -8.90
N HIS A 48 1.30 -12.23 -8.67
CA HIS A 48 2.60 -12.17 -8.00
C HIS A 48 3.58 -11.25 -8.75
N VAL A 49 4.28 -10.39 -7.99
CA VAL A 49 5.23 -9.40 -8.53
C VAL A 49 6.65 -9.72 -8.09
N TYR A 50 6.89 -9.87 -6.78
CA TYR A 50 8.19 -10.26 -6.24
C TYR A 50 8.07 -10.78 -4.81
N ASN A 51 9.08 -11.53 -4.39
CA ASN A 51 9.37 -11.82 -3.00
C ASN A 51 10.53 -10.94 -2.53
N ALA A 52 10.51 -10.55 -1.26
CA ALA A 52 11.61 -9.81 -0.66
C ALA A 52 11.98 -10.39 0.72
N VAL A 53 13.23 -10.20 1.09
CA VAL A 53 13.72 -10.38 2.46
C VAL A 53 14.30 -9.04 2.90
N ALA A 54 13.65 -8.38 3.86
CA ALA A 54 14.16 -7.17 4.47
C ALA A 54 14.92 -7.52 5.76
N LEU A 55 16.16 -7.05 5.86
CA LEU A 55 17.02 -7.18 7.02
C LEU A 55 16.76 -6.01 7.97
N LEU A 56 16.60 -6.33 9.24
CA LEU A 56 16.20 -5.39 10.28
C LEU A 56 17.25 -5.30 11.37
N GLU A 57 17.27 -4.20 12.09
CA GLU A 57 17.93 -4.07 13.39
C GLU A 57 16.93 -4.23 14.53
N GLU A 58 17.42 -4.08 15.75
CA GLU A 58 16.58 -4.12 16.95
C GLU A 58 15.55 -2.99 16.97
N THR A 59 14.38 -3.32 17.49
CA THR A 59 13.28 -2.36 17.66
C THR A 59 13.66 -1.26 18.64
N ILE A 60 13.49 -0.01 18.25
CA ILE A 60 13.76 1.18 19.06
C ILE A 60 12.42 1.70 19.61
N PRO A 61 12.18 1.61 20.94
CA PRO A 61 10.95 2.11 21.54
C PRO A 61 10.94 3.65 21.60
N HIS A 62 9.78 4.24 21.33
CA HIS A 62 9.54 5.69 21.43
C HIS A 62 8.59 6.07 22.58
N GLY A 63 8.09 5.06 23.31
CA GLY A 63 7.18 5.25 24.45
C GLY A 63 5.71 5.16 24.07
N THR A 64 4.86 5.42 25.06
CA THR A 64 3.40 5.35 24.95
C THR A 64 2.83 6.70 24.56
N THR A 65 1.92 6.69 23.60
CA THR A 65 1.17 7.86 23.11
C THR A 65 -0.32 7.66 23.36
N PRO A 66 -1.18 8.66 23.17
CA PRO A 66 -2.63 8.47 23.23
C PRO A 66 -3.17 7.43 22.24
N TYR A 67 -2.40 7.09 21.20
CA TYR A 67 -2.78 6.13 20.16
C TYR A 67 -2.27 4.71 20.43
N GLY A 68 -1.33 4.53 21.38
CA GLY A 68 -0.70 3.25 21.68
C GLY A 68 0.82 3.35 21.89
N GLN A 69 1.50 2.21 21.90
CA GLN A 69 2.94 2.15 22.02
C GLN A 69 3.60 2.36 20.66
N ARG A 70 4.55 3.29 20.59
CA ARG A 70 5.23 3.69 19.37
C ARG A 70 6.65 3.11 19.32
N PHE A 71 7.01 2.57 18.14
CA PHE A 71 8.33 1.99 17.86
C PHE A 71 8.83 2.44 16.49
N ARG A 72 10.10 2.24 16.25
CA ARG A 72 10.67 2.17 14.90
C ARG A 72 11.64 1.00 14.79
N VAL A 73 11.72 0.41 13.62
CA VAL A 73 12.67 -0.67 13.32
C VAL A 73 13.52 -0.22 12.13
N PRO A 74 14.85 -0.09 12.28
CA PRO A 74 15.71 0.26 11.15
C PRO A 74 15.72 -0.86 10.10
N ILE A 75 15.63 -0.47 8.83
CA ILE A 75 15.79 -1.37 7.68
C ILE A 75 17.22 -1.19 7.18
N ILE A 76 18.05 -2.23 7.31
CA ILE A 76 19.48 -2.18 7.04
C ILE A 76 19.89 -2.82 5.73
N GLY A 77 18.92 -3.26 4.93
CA GLY A 77 19.15 -3.85 3.62
C GLY A 77 18.22 -5.01 3.34
N GLY A 78 18.62 -5.83 2.38
CA GLY A 78 17.87 -7.00 1.96
C GLY A 78 17.92 -7.22 0.47
N THR A 79 17.11 -8.15 -0.02
CA THR A 79 17.00 -8.50 -1.44
C THR A 79 15.55 -8.63 -1.84
N PHE A 80 15.28 -8.46 -3.12
CA PHE A 80 13.99 -8.79 -3.72
C PHE A 80 14.18 -9.44 -5.09
N GLU A 81 13.27 -10.35 -5.43
CA GLU A 81 13.30 -11.08 -6.68
C GLU A 81 11.89 -11.44 -7.14
N GLY A 82 11.62 -11.21 -8.41
CA GLY A 82 10.38 -11.54 -9.10
C GLY A 82 10.58 -11.67 -10.61
N PRO A 83 9.50 -11.96 -11.35
CA PRO A 83 9.58 -12.15 -12.80
C PRO A 83 10.14 -10.94 -13.55
N ASP A 84 9.73 -9.74 -13.18
CA ASP A 84 10.00 -8.51 -13.93
C ASP A 84 10.98 -7.55 -13.25
N LEU A 85 11.32 -7.81 -11.99
CA LEU A 85 12.27 -6.97 -11.25
C LEU A 85 12.97 -7.74 -10.15
N ARG A 86 14.26 -7.43 -9.95
CA ARG A 86 15.09 -7.96 -8.87
C ARG A 86 16.16 -6.94 -8.48
N GLY A 87 16.72 -7.12 -7.29
CA GLY A 87 17.76 -6.24 -6.78
C GLY A 87 17.88 -6.30 -5.28
N ARG A 88 18.22 -5.17 -4.67
CA ARG A 88 18.47 -5.06 -3.24
C ARG A 88 17.64 -3.96 -2.59
N ILE A 89 17.30 -4.16 -1.32
CA ILE A 89 16.77 -3.11 -0.45
C ILE A 89 17.96 -2.32 0.08
N LEU A 90 17.89 -0.99 0.01
CA LEU A 90 18.95 -0.14 0.51
C LEU A 90 18.84 0.08 2.02
N PRO A 91 19.97 0.21 2.74
CA PRO A 91 19.93 0.61 4.15
C PRO A 91 19.48 2.06 4.30
N GLY A 92 18.99 2.41 5.50
CA GLY A 92 18.57 3.77 5.86
C GLY A 92 17.07 3.99 5.90
N GLY A 93 16.27 2.97 5.52
CA GLY A 93 14.82 2.98 5.73
C GLY A 93 14.43 2.66 7.17
N PHE A 94 13.16 2.89 7.48
CA PHE A 94 12.57 2.57 8.78
C PHE A 94 11.18 1.99 8.60
N ASP A 95 10.81 1.06 9.50
CA ASP A 95 9.43 0.65 9.72
C ASP A 95 8.92 1.31 11.01
N TRP A 96 7.99 2.24 10.85
CA TRP A 96 7.31 2.96 11.92
C TRP A 96 6.12 2.14 12.40
N GLN A 97 6.14 1.76 13.67
CA GLN A 97 5.17 0.84 14.24
C GLN A 97 4.34 1.50 15.33
N LEU A 98 3.06 1.18 15.37
CA LEU A 98 2.13 1.56 16.43
C LEU A 98 1.36 0.33 16.91
N LEU A 99 1.69 -0.14 18.13
CA LEU A 99 0.87 -1.14 18.80
C LEU A 99 -0.32 -0.44 19.46
N ARG A 100 -1.48 -0.65 18.91
CA ARG A 100 -2.74 -0.05 19.34
C ARG A 100 -3.27 -0.74 20.61
N PRO A 101 -4.12 -0.06 21.41
CA PRO A 101 -4.75 -0.64 22.60
C PRO A 101 -5.66 -1.85 22.31
N ASP A 102 -6.20 -1.94 21.09
CA ASP A 102 -7.05 -3.04 20.63
C ASP A 102 -6.28 -4.29 20.14
N GLY A 103 -4.93 -4.30 20.29
CA GLY A 103 -4.07 -5.42 19.94
C GLY A 103 -3.63 -5.47 18.48
N TYR A 104 -3.99 -4.49 17.67
CA TYR A 104 -3.46 -4.37 16.32
C TYR A 104 -2.14 -3.61 16.29
N LEU A 105 -1.22 -4.07 15.45
CA LEU A 105 0.03 -3.38 15.13
C LEU A 105 -0.07 -2.78 13.73
N GLU A 106 -0.02 -1.46 13.66
CA GLU A 106 0.11 -0.72 12.40
C GLU A 106 1.57 -0.57 12.03
N LEU A 107 1.89 -0.80 10.75
CA LEU A 107 3.23 -0.71 10.18
C LEU A 107 3.23 0.36 9.09
N VAL A 108 4.31 1.14 9.02
CA VAL A 108 4.59 2.03 7.89
C VAL A 108 6.08 1.96 7.59
N ALA A 109 6.46 1.06 6.70
CA ALA A 109 7.83 0.96 6.24
C ALA A 109 8.08 1.93 5.08
N ASP A 110 9.13 2.73 5.18
CA ASP A 110 9.59 3.65 4.13
C ASP A 110 11.05 3.37 3.84
N TYR A 111 11.36 2.98 2.60
CA TYR A 111 12.69 2.57 2.18
C TYR A 111 12.86 2.66 0.67
N PHE A 112 14.11 2.54 0.22
CA PHE A 112 14.45 2.44 -1.20
C PHE A 112 14.82 1.02 -1.60
N MET A 113 14.39 0.63 -2.80
CA MET A 113 14.86 -0.53 -3.54
C MET A 113 15.76 -0.04 -4.69
N GLU A 114 16.87 -0.75 -4.93
CA GLU A 114 17.72 -0.56 -6.10
C GLU A 114 17.67 -1.83 -6.94
N THR A 115 17.22 -1.70 -8.18
CA THR A 115 17.21 -2.82 -9.14
C THR A 115 18.63 -3.17 -9.61
N ASP A 116 18.81 -4.35 -10.23
CA ASP A 116 20.10 -4.77 -10.78
C ASP A 116 20.63 -3.79 -11.85
N ASP A 117 19.74 -3.15 -12.59
CA ASP A 117 20.04 -2.08 -13.56
C ASP A 117 20.08 -0.67 -12.94
N LYS A 118 20.24 -0.58 -11.61
CA LYS A 118 20.53 0.64 -10.85
C LYS A 118 19.40 1.67 -10.82
N VAL A 119 18.17 1.25 -11.04
CA VAL A 119 17.03 2.14 -10.88
C VAL A 119 16.60 2.15 -9.41
N LEU A 120 16.44 3.35 -8.85
CA LEU A 120 15.96 3.55 -7.49
C LEU A 120 14.42 3.65 -7.49
N ILE A 121 13.79 2.90 -6.61
CA ILE A 121 12.34 2.87 -6.42
C ILE A 121 12.06 3.12 -4.95
N GLN A 122 11.32 4.18 -4.62
CA GLN A 122 10.85 4.40 -3.26
C GLN A 122 9.65 3.50 -2.98
N VAL A 123 9.61 2.94 -1.79
CA VAL A 123 8.51 2.10 -1.29
C VAL A 123 8.00 2.65 0.02
N THR A 124 6.71 2.97 0.08
CA THR A 124 5.98 3.17 1.33
C THR A 124 5.02 2.01 1.51
N ASN A 125 5.34 1.09 2.42
CA ASN A 125 4.54 -0.10 2.64
C ASN A 125 3.77 -0.01 3.96
N ARG A 126 2.45 0.13 3.89
CA ARG A 126 1.57 0.15 5.06
C ARG A 126 1.09 -1.26 5.36
N GLY A 127 1.10 -1.63 6.62
CA GLY A 127 0.66 -2.95 7.05
C GLY A 127 -0.22 -2.92 8.29
N LEU A 128 -1.00 -3.98 8.44
CA LEU A 128 -1.80 -4.24 9.62
C LEU A 128 -1.57 -5.69 10.05
N VAL A 129 -1.20 -5.85 11.31
CA VAL A 129 -0.96 -7.15 11.95
C VAL A 129 -1.88 -7.29 13.16
N HIS A 130 -2.50 -8.43 13.31
CA HIS A 130 -3.22 -8.79 14.53
C HIS A 130 -2.64 -10.09 15.10
N ALA A 131 -2.06 -9.98 16.29
CA ALA A 131 -1.52 -11.11 17.05
C ALA A 131 -2.17 -11.16 18.44
N PRO A 132 -3.29 -11.85 18.61
CA PRO A 132 -3.98 -11.91 19.90
C PRO A 132 -3.07 -12.48 20.99
N GLY A 133 -3.04 -11.84 22.17
CA GLY A 133 -2.34 -12.33 23.34
C GLY A 133 -0.83 -12.05 23.39
N GLY A 134 -0.29 -11.20 22.54
CA GLY A 134 1.05 -10.61 22.72
C GLY A 134 2.25 -11.54 22.50
N GLY A 135 2.12 -12.60 21.70
CA GLY A 135 3.24 -13.52 21.44
C GLY A 135 2.90 -14.79 20.66
N GLY A 136 1.64 -14.97 20.31
CA GLY A 136 1.17 -16.07 19.46
C GLY A 136 1.35 -15.77 17.96
N PRO A 137 1.06 -16.76 17.09
CA PRO A 137 1.05 -16.53 15.64
C PRO A 137 0.02 -15.48 15.30
N ALA A 138 0.37 -14.57 14.37
CA ALA A 138 -0.54 -13.55 13.90
C ALA A 138 -1.74 -14.19 13.21
N SER A 139 -2.95 -13.75 13.58
CA SER A 139 -4.20 -14.19 12.93
C SER A 139 -4.50 -13.41 11.65
N TYR A 140 -3.83 -12.28 11.45
CA TYR A 140 -3.94 -11.44 10.27
C TYR A 140 -2.63 -10.68 10.03
N VAL A 141 -2.10 -10.75 8.82
CA VAL A 141 -0.91 -10.02 8.39
C VAL A 141 -1.05 -9.66 6.92
N MET A 142 -1.35 -8.39 6.63
CA MET A 142 -1.44 -7.89 5.27
C MET A 142 -0.79 -6.52 5.15
N THR A 143 -0.24 -6.24 3.97
CA THR A 143 0.34 -4.93 3.65
C THR A 143 -0.18 -4.40 2.32
N THR A 144 -0.03 -3.09 2.13
CA THR A 144 -0.41 -2.37 0.90
C THR A 144 0.73 -1.45 0.49
N PRO A 145 1.73 -1.97 -0.24
CA PRO A 145 2.84 -1.16 -0.70
C PRO A 145 2.39 -0.19 -1.80
N LYS A 146 2.90 1.04 -1.69
CA LYS A 146 2.86 2.06 -2.73
C LYS A 146 4.28 2.28 -3.21
N PHE A 147 4.46 2.32 -4.53
CA PHE A 147 5.73 2.57 -5.16
C PHE A 147 5.78 3.96 -5.76
N GLU A 148 6.98 4.55 -5.77
CA GLU A 148 7.33 5.69 -6.58
C GLU A 148 8.57 5.30 -7.39
N ALA A 149 8.33 4.91 -8.65
CA ALA A 149 9.35 4.49 -9.59
C ALA A 149 9.54 5.57 -10.67
N PRO A 150 10.78 5.80 -11.16
CA PRO A 150 11.02 6.65 -12.29
C PRO A 150 10.25 6.21 -13.53
N MET A 151 9.97 7.16 -14.43
CA MET A 151 9.38 6.86 -15.73
C MET A 151 10.26 5.89 -16.52
N GLY A 152 9.64 5.03 -17.34
CA GLY A 152 10.34 4.02 -18.14
C GLY A 152 10.04 2.59 -17.70
N LYS A 153 11.05 1.73 -17.67
CA LYS A 153 10.93 0.27 -17.48
C LYS A 153 10.08 -0.13 -16.25
N TYR A 154 10.21 0.59 -15.14
CA TYR A 154 9.52 0.30 -13.90
C TYR A 154 8.34 1.25 -13.60
N GLY A 155 8.03 2.16 -14.53
CA GLY A 155 6.95 3.15 -14.37
C GLY A 155 5.57 2.53 -14.14
N TRP A 156 5.36 1.28 -14.56
CA TRP A 156 4.13 0.53 -14.31
C TRP A 156 3.83 0.32 -12.82
N LEU A 157 4.84 0.31 -11.96
CA LEU A 157 4.66 0.23 -10.50
C LEU A 157 3.82 1.39 -9.94
N ASN A 158 3.80 2.54 -10.60
CA ASN A 158 2.99 3.69 -10.18
C ASN A 158 1.51 3.59 -10.58
N GLN A 159 1.12 2.58 -11.36
CA GLN A 159 -0.17 2.52 -12.06
C GLN A 159 -1.14 1.49 -11.47
N PHE A 160 -0.71 0.72 -10.47
CA PHE A 160 -1.52 -0.33 -9.88
C PHE A 160 -1.64 -0.21 -8.36
N ILE A 161 -2.64 -0.85 -7.81
CA ILE A 161 -2.76 -1.11 -6.37
C ILE A 161 -2.10 -2.46 -6.08
N PHE A 162 -1.40 -2.52 -4.94
CA PHE A 162 -0.70 -3.71 -4.50
C PHE A 162 -1.17 -4.17 -3.13
N ALA A 163 -1.09 -5.47 -2.92
CA ALA A 163 -1.23 -6.10 -1.62
C ALA A 163 -0.01 -6.98 -1.34
N GLY A 164 0.29 -7.22 -0.08
CA GLY A 164 1.40 -8.08 0.30
C GLY A 164 1.12 -8.90 1.55
N THR A 165 1.79 -10.02 1.66
CA THR A 165 1.86 -10.83 2.88
C THR A 165 3.22 -10.68 3.53
N VAL A 166 3.29 -10.87 4.84
CA VAL A 166 4.54 -10.80 5.62
C VAL A 166 4.68 -12.06 6.46
N ALA A 167 5.87 -12.60 6.50
CA ALA A 167 6.24 -13.72 7.36
C ALA A 167 7.53 -13.40 8.12
N PRO A 168 7.75 -13.98 9.32
CA PRO A 168 9.04 -13.90 9.98
C PRO A 168 10.16 -14.45 9.07
N GLY A 169 11.31 -13.80 9.07
CA GLY A 169 12.47 -14.31 8.37
C GLY A 169 13.08 -15.53 9.08
N THR A 170 13.78 -16.34 8.31
CA THR A 170 14.37 -17.62 8.81
C THR A 170 15.89 -17.52 9.02
N GLY A 171 16.50 -16.37 8.75
CA GLY A 171 17.96 -16.16 8.86
C GLY A 171 18.42 -15.88 10.30
N PRO A 172 19.76 -15.85 10.52
CA PRO A 172 20.34 -15.57 11.84
C PRO A 172 20.20 -14.09 12.26
N LYS A 173 19.86 -13.20 11.34
CA LYS A 173 19.59 -11.78 11.61
C LYS A 173 18.09 -11.53 11.64
N PRO A 174 17.63 -10.55 12.45
CA PRO A 174 16.25 -10.12 12.39
C PRO A 174 15.87 -9.77 10.95
N SER A 175 14.82 -10.37 10.44
CA SER A 175 14.38 -10.16 9.06
C SER A 175 12.90 -10.50 8.90
N VAL A 176 12.31 -9.98 7.85
CA VAL A 176 10.96 -10.33 7.41
C VAL A 176 10.96 -10.70 5.93
N GLY A 177 10.21 -11.74 5.61
CA GLY A 177 9.90 -12.12 4.24
C GLY A 177 8.60 -11.46 3.80
N LEU A 178 8.56 -10.94 2.57
CA LEU A 178 7.38 -10.35 1.97
C LEU A 178 7.09 -11.03 0.63
N SER A 179 5.82 -11.22 0.31
CA SER A 179 5.37 -11.56 -1.05
C SER A 179 4.41 -10.47 -1.51
N ILE A 180 4.72 -9.83 -2.64
CA ILE A 180 3.98 -8.69 -3.16
C ILE A 180 3.21 -9.08 -4.42
N PHE A 181 1.96 -8.66 -4.48
CA PHE A 181 1.02 -8.94 -5.54
C PHE A 181 0.42 -7.65 -6.08
N LYS A 182 0.26 -7.58 -7.40
CA LYS A 182 -0.49 -6.54 -8.11
C LYS A 182 -1.96 -6.96 -8.18
N LEU A 183 -2.88 -6.04 -7.90
CA LEU A 183 -4.31 -6.26 -8.05
C LEU A 183 -4.75 -5.80 -9.45
N VAL A 184 -5.43 -6.69 -10.17
CA VAL A 184 -5.95 -6.47 -11.53
C VAL A 184 -7.39 -6.93 -11.65
#